data_46d068e2ce7c1e7fdf02e26b4d4c282a
#
_entry.id   46d068e2ce7c1e7fdf02e26b4d4c282a
#
_cell.length_a   1.000
_cell.length_b   1.000
_cell.length_c   1.000
_cell.angle_alpha   90.00
_cell.angle_beta   90.00
_cell.angle_gamma   90.00
#
_symmetry.space_group_name_H-M   'P 1'
#
loop_
_entity.id
_entity.type
_entity.pdbx_description
1 polymer ?
#
loop_
_entity_poly.entity_id
_entity_poly.type
_entity_poly.pdbx_seq_one_letter_code
_entity_poly.pdbx_strand_id
1 'polypeptide(L)'
;MKIVALISIVLLAALSPPGTAKDGWRDAQGHPAAESDSSKSIDGFSGMLLVTPDKDWAEKWGTSPETVPHFASASEIVDGNTLFLLTFFAGPGRDSAGKTNVLCDFAMIRPDGSKSIEQTDAPCFQVELKEESNSVFLAPAVVGYLAEASDQRGTWTFHMTLKDKVRGVELPLKTSFLVK
;
A
#
# COMPACT_ATOMS: atom_id res chain seq x y z
N MET A 1 22.98 36.24 -62.81
CA MET A 1 22.95 36.51 -61.36
C MET A 1 21.98 35.51 -60.75
N LYS A 2 22.53 34.42 -60.18
CA LYS A 2 21.73 33.32 -59.61
C LYS A 2 21.73 33.51 -58.06
N ILE A 3 20.54 33.76 -57.52
CA ILE A 3 20.33 33.85 -56.07
C ILE A 3 20.01 32.44 -55.54
N VAL A 4 20.89 31.93 -54.69
CA VAL A 4 20.67 30.66 -53.97
C VAL A 4 20.12 31.02 -52.59
N ALA A 5 18.88 30.68 -52.34
CA ALA A 5 18.25 30.81 -51.04
C ALA A 5 18.59 29.58 -50.20
N LEU A 6 19.35 29.80 -49.13
CA LEU A 6 19.59 28.77 -48.07
C LEU A 6 18.36 28.76 -47.15
N ILE A 7 17.63 27.64 -47.19
CA ILE A 7 16.56 27.36 -46.22
C ILE A 7 17.23 26.66 -45.04
N SER A 8 17.36 27.39 -43.90
CA SER A 8 17.76 26.80 -42.63
C SER A 8 16.55 26.06 -42.03
N ILE A 9 16.62 24.73 -42.02
CA ILE A 9 15.66 23.89 -41.29
C ILE A 9 16.05 23.92 -39.81
N VAL A 10 15.30 24.66 -39.01
CA VAL A 10 15.39 24.62 -37.54
C VAL A 10 14.69 23.33 -37.08
N LEU A 11 15.48 22.33 -36.70
CA LEU A 11 14.97 21.11 -36.09
C LEU A 11 14.54 21.46 -34.65
N LEU A 12 13.26 21.67 -34.44
CA LEU A 12 12.69 21.78 -33.09
C LEU A 12 12.72 20.36 -32.47
N ALA A 13 13.72 20.10 -31.65
CA ALA A 13 13.69 18.95 -30.76
C ALA A 13 12.59 19.18 -29.72
N ALA A 14 11.47 18.49 -29.88
CA ALA A 14 10.44 18.42 -28.85
C ALA A 14 11.05 17.70 -27.65
N LEU A 15 11.45 18.45 -26.62
CA LEU A 15 11.71 17.91 -25.30
C LEU A 15 10.36 17.40 -24.76
N SER A 16 10.10 16.11 -24.88
CA SER A 16 9.04 15.47 -24.12
C SER A 16 9.39 15.65 -22.64
N PRO A 17 8.48 16.18 -21.79
CA PRO A 17 8.73 16.21 -20.37
C PRO A 17 8.92 14.76 -19.89
N PRO A 18 9.84 14.49 -18.94
CA PRO A 18 9.94 13.16 -18.36
C PRO A 18 8.56 12.80 -17.83
N GLY A 19 7.98 11.75 -18.41
CA GLY A 19 6.72 11.21 -17.92
C GLY A 19 6.95 10.82 -16.47
N THR A 20 6.31 11.53 -15.54
CA THR A 20 6.16 11.06 -14.18
C THR A 20 5.35 9.78 -14.29
N ALA A 21 6.04 8.64 -14.26
CA ALA A 21 5.39 7.37 -14.06
C ALA A 21 4.65 7.51 -12.72
N LYS A 22 3.33 7.55 -12.75
CA LYS A 22 2.53 7.32 -11.56
C LYS A 22 2.72 5.86 -11.23
N ASP A 23 3.78 5.56 -10.48
CA ASP A 23 4.04 4.24 -9.96
C ASP A 23 2.96 3.98 -8.91
N GLY A 24 1.96 3.23 -9.29
CA GLY A 24 0.88 2.72 -8.44
C GLY A 24 0.82 1.20 -8.55
N TRP A 25 -0.15 0.61 -7.88
CA TRP A 25 -0.44 -0.81 -8.03
C TRP A 25 -0.78 -1.16 -9.49
N ARG A 26 -0.35 -2.35 -9.92
CA ARG A 26 -0.63 -2.87 -11.26
C ARG A 26 -1.38 -4.19 -11.16
N ASP A 27 -2.26 -4.44 -12.11
CA ASP A 27 -2.91 -5.74 -12.27
C ASP A 27 -1.94 -6.81 -12.82
N ALA A 28 -2.41 -8.04 -12.93
CA ALA A 28 -1.62 -9.15 -13.46
C ALA A 28 -1.19 -8.96 -14.94
N GLN A 29 -1.82 -8.02 -15.66
CA GLN A 29 -1.50 -7.64 -17.03
C GLN A 29 -0.57 -6.42 -17.10
N GLY A 30 -0.21 -5.84 -15.95
CA GLY A 30 0.69 -4.68 -15.86
C GLY A 30 -0.01 -3.33 -16.06
N HIS A 31 -1.35 -3.28 -16.16
CA HIS A 31 -2.08 -2.02 -16.22
C HIS A 31 -2.20 -1.40 -14.83
N PRO A 32 -2.30 -0.06 -14.72
CA PRO A 32 -2.58 0.57 -13.44
C PRO A 32 -3.85 0.00 -12.81
N ALA A 33 -3.75 -0.50 -11.59
CA ALA A 33 -4.90 -0.96 -10.85
C ALA A 33 -5.80 0.22 -10.45
N ALA A 34 -7.12 0.03 -10.46
CA ALA A 34 -8.05 1.05 -10.01
C ALA A 34 -7.86 1.33 -8.52
N GLU A 35 -7.86 2.60 -8.14
CA GLU A 35 -7.86 2.99 -6.73
C GLU A 35 -9.17 2.62 -6.06
N SER A 36 -9.07 2.26 -4.78
CA SER A 36 -10.20 1.95 -3.92
C SER A 36 -9.92 2.45 -2.50
N ASP A 37 -10.87 2.28 -1.58
CA ASP A 37 -10.63 2.59 -0.17
C ASP A 37 -9.47 1.75 0.41
N SER A 38 -9.28 0.52 -0.06
CA SER A 38 -8.23 -0.38 0.42
C SER A 38 -6.93 -0.35 -0.40
N SER A 39 -6.88 0.41 -1.50
CA SER A 39 -5.71 0.44 -2.39
C SER A 39 -5.58 1.82 -3.04
N LYS A 40 -4.54 2.57 -2.70
CA LYS A 40 -4.30 3.94 -3.16
C LYS A 40 -2.83 4.21 -3.42
N SER A 41 -2.59 5.31 -4.15
CA SER A 41 -1.23 5.82 -4.41
C SER A 41 -1.24 7.34 -4.39
N ILE A 42 -0.22 7.95 -3.77
CA ILE A 42 0.01 9.40 -3.74
C ILE A 42 1.50 9.65 -3.97
N ASP A 43 1.84 10.43 -4.98
CA ASP A 43 3.20 10.88 -5.27
C ASP A 43 4.26 9.75 -5.27
N GLY A 44 3.91 8.60 -5.87
CA GLY A 44 4.80 7.43 -5.95
C GLY A 44 4.88 6.59 -4.67
N PHE A 45 4.16 6.96 -3.61
CA PHE A 45 3.97 6.13 -2.43
C PHE A 45 2.64 5.41 -2.53
N SER A 46 2.63 4.08 -2.44
CA SER A 46 1.45 3.25 -2.65
C SER A 46 1.18 2.39 -1.42
N GLY A 47 -0.09 2.17 -1.10
CA GLY A 47 -0.54 1.33 0.00
C GLY A 47 -1.71 0.45 -0.38
N MET A 48 -1.78 -0.75 0.22
CA MET A 48 -2.87 -1.70 0.02
C MET A 48 -3.16 -2.48 1.31
N LEU A 49 -4.44 -2.63 1.64
CA LEU A 49 -4.93 -3.49 2.70
C LEU A 49 -5.49 -4.79 2.13
N LEU A 50 -5.14 -5.89 2.78
CA LEU A 50 -5.69 -7.20 2.49
C LEU A 50 -6.25 -7.84 3.78
N VAL A 51 -7.46 -8.35 3.72
CA VAL A 51 -8.05 -9.21 4.76
C VAL A 51 -7.91 -10.65 4.28
N THR A 52 -7.18 -11.48 5.03
CA THR A 52 -6.91 -12.88 4.66
C THR A 52 -7.20 -13.85 5.81
N PRO A 53 -7.75 -15.04 5.51
CA PRO A 53 -7.88 -16.13 6.47
C PRO A 53 -6.60 -16.99 6.57
N ASP A 54 -5.58 -16.69 5.78
CA ASP A 54 -4.36 -17.50 5.65
C ASP A 54 -3.52 -17.44 6.92
N LYS A 55 -3.52 -18.51 7.71
CA LYS A 55 -2.71 -18.61 8.94
C LYS A 55 -1.21 -18.68 8.65
N ASP A 56 -0.86 -19.12 7.46
CA ASP A 56 0.51 -19.23 6.93
C ASP A 56 0.99 -17.99 6.20
N TRP A 57 0.31 -16.83 6.40
CA TRP A 57 0.62 -15.58 5.70
C TRP A 57 2.10 -15.18 5.82
N ALA A 58 2.73 -15.42 6.98
CA ALA A 58 4.13 -15.06 7.21
C ALA A 58 5.09 -15.95 6.39
N GLU A 59 4.80 -17.26 6.28
CA GLU A 59 5.57 -18.18 5.44
C GLU A 59 5.42 -17.80 3.95
N LYS A 60 4.19 -17.52 3.51
CA LYS A 60 3.91 -17.06 2.14
C LYS A 60 4.68 -15.79 1.82
N TRP A 61 4.69 -14.82 2.75
CA TRP A 61 5.43 -13.56 2.56
C TRP A 61 6.94 -13.78 2.55
N GLY A 62 7.47 -14.71 3.35
CA GLY A 62 8.88 -15.04 3.47
C GLY A 62 9.46 -15.90 2.33
N THR A 63 8.68 -16.17 1.26
CA THR A 63 9.17 -16.92 0.10
C THR A 63 10.21 -16.13 -0.71
N SER A 64 10.92 -16.81 -1.62
CA SER A 64 11.90 -16.16 -2.50
C SER A 64 11.31 -14.94 -3.22
N PRO A 65 12.07 -13.83 -3.37
CA PRO A 65 11.63 -12.63 -4.10
C PRO A 65 11.16 -12.90 -5.55
N GLU A 66 11.55 -14.03 -6.13
CA GLU A 66 11.12 -14.48 -7.47
C GLU A 66 9.69 -15.04 -7.45
N THR A 67 9.15 -15.30 -6.26
CA THR A 67 7.81 -15.88 -6.10
C THR A 67 6.85 -14.79 -5.67
N VAL A 68 5.79 -14.57 -6.43
CA VAL A 68 4.69 -13.68 -6.00
C VAL A 68 3.82 -14.46 -5.01
N PRO A 69 3.78 -14.10 -3.72
CA PRO A 69 2.95 -14.81 -2.76
C PRO A 69 1.48 -14.64 -3.09
N HIS A 70 0.73 -15.75 -3.03
CA HIS A 70 -0.70 -15.77 -3.28
C HIS A 70 -1.46 -15.88 -1.96
N PHE A 71 -2.25 -14.85 -1.63
CA PHE A 71 -3.11 -14.81 -0.45
C PHE A 71 -4.58 -14.98 -0.84
N ALA A 72 -5.31 -15.78 -0.07
CA ALA A 72 -6.75 -15.76 -0.12
C ALA A 72 -7.29 -14.44 0.45
N SER A 73 -8.38 -13.93 -0.08
CA SER A 73 -9.09 -12.79 0.50
C SER A 73 -10.36 -13.25 1.21
N ALA A 74 -10.73 -12.56 2.29
CA ALA A 74 -11.97 -12.79 2.99
C ALA A 74 -12.73 -11.48 3.22
N SER A 75 -14.06 -11.55 3.11
CA SER A 75 -14.98 -10.44 3.42
C SER A 75 -15.90 -10.74 4.59
N GLU A 76 -15.80 -11.93 5.18
CA GLU A 76 -16.65 -12.37 6.29
C GLU A 76 -15.91 -13.38 7.18
N ILE A 77 -16.40 -13.51 8.42
CA ILE A 77 -15.86 -14.45 9.40
C ILE A 77 -16.97 -14.97 10.29
N VAL A 78 -16.83 -16.22 10.77
CA VAL A 78 -17.66 -16.84 11.80
C VAL A 78 -16.85 -17.18 13.04
N ASP A 79 -17.51 -17.41 14.17
CA ASP A 79 -16.89 -17.72 15.45
C ASP A 79 -15.83 -18.82 15.38
N GLY A 80 -14.77 -18.65 16.14
CA GLY A 80 -13.63 -19.54 16.24
C GLY A 80 -12.62 -19.46 15.10
N ASN A 81 -12.90 -18.66 14.07
CA ASN A 81 -11.95 -18.42 12.98
C ASN A 81 -11.13 -17.15 13.22
N THR A 82 -10.02 -17.02 12.47
CA THR A 82 -9.13 -15.86 12.54
C THR A 82 -8.98 -15.24 11.16
N LEU A 83 -9.00 -13.91 11.10
CA LEU A 83 -8.56 -13.13 9.95
C LEU A 83 -7.28 -12.36 10.30
N PHE A 84 -6.46 -12.13 9.30
CA PHE A 84 -5.29 -11.25 9.39
C PHE A 84 -5.48 -10.06 8.44
N LEU A 85 -5.19 -8.88 8.96
CA LEU A 85 -5.21 -7.63 8.20
C LEU A 85 -3.77 -7.26 7.90
N LEU A 86 -3.39 -7.43 6.65
CA LEU A 86 -2.07 -7.17 6.13
C LEU A 86 -2.05 -5.81 5.44
N THR A 87 -1.00 -5.03 5.70
CA THR A 87 -0.79 -3.73 5.06
C THR A 87 0.46 -3.80 4.20
N PHE A 88 0.30 -3.72 2.89
CA PHE A 88 1.40 -3.65 1.95
C PHE A 88 1.61 -2.21 1.50
N PHE A 89 2.85 -1.87 1.18
CA PHE A 89 3.20 -0.56 0.62
C PHE A 89 4.41 -0.67 -0.30
N ALA A 90 4.57 0.32 -1.17
CA ALA A 90 5.68 0.43 -2.11
C ALA A 90 6.12 1.88 -2.26
N GLY A 91 7.36 2.10 -2.71
CA GLY A 91 7.90 3.41 -3.02
C GLY A 91 8.07 4.35 -1.81
N PRO A 92 8.52 3.88 -0.61
CA PRO A 92 8.75 4.80 0.51
C PRO A 92 9.84 5.82 0.16
N GLY A 93 9.65 7.06 0.62
CA GLY A 93 10.63 8.13 0.47
C GLY A 93 11.92 7.80 1.21
N ARG A 94 13.05 8.29 0.66
CA ARG A 94 14.37 8.18 1.27
C ARG A 94 15.00 9.56 1.45
N ASP A 95 15.63 9.79 2.56
CA ASP A 95 16.45 10.98 2.77
C ASP A 95 17.79 10.89 2.03
N SER A 96 18.64 11.90 2.17
CA SER A 96 19.98 11.95 1.54
C SER A 96 20.93 10.84 2.02
N ALA A 97 20.64 10.20 3.15
CA ALA A 97 21.38 9.06 3.69
C ALA A 97 20.75 7.71 3.31
N GLY A 98 19.69 7.69 2.48
CA GLY A 98 18.98 6.48 2.08
C GLY A 98 18.00 5.96 3.14
N LYS A 99 17.73 6.69 4.22
CA LYS A 99 16.85 6.25 5.30
C LYS A 99 15.39 6.55 4.97
N THR A 100 14.54 5.58 5.26
CA THR A 100 13.07 5.71 5.21
C THR A 100 12.52 6.08 6.58
N ASN A 101 11.35 6.72 6.61
CA ASN A 101 10.63 7.00 7.85
C ASN A 101 9.12 6.96 7.59
N VAL A 102 8.55 5.75 7.66
CA VAL A 102 7.11 5.54 7.54
C VAL A 102 6.55 5.22 8.92
N LEU A 103 5.58 6.00 9.35
CA LEU A 103 4.77 5.77 10.55
C LEU A 103 3.38 5.27 10.15
N CYS A 104 2.69 4.59 11.06
CA CYS A 104 1.34 4.08 10.87
C CYS A 104 0.40 4.57 11.97
N ASP A 105 -0.79 5.03 11.57
CA ASP A 105 -1.94 5.07 12.45
C ASP A 105 -2.87 3.93 12.07
N PHE A 106 -3.43 3.21 13.04
CA PHE A 106 -4.45 2.23 12.74
C PHE A 106 -5.52 2.14 13.83
N ALA A 107 -6.73 1.80 13.41
CA ALA A 107 -7.86 1.59 14.30
C ALA A 107 -8.79 0.50 13.76
N MET A 108 -9.35 -0.31 14.66
CA MET A 108 -10.44 -1.22 14.36
C MET A 108 -11.72 -0.66 14.95
N ILE A 109 -12.74 -0.49 14.10
CA ILE A 109 -14.04 0.08 14.45
C ILE A 109 -15.08 -1.03 14.47
N ARG A 110 -15.81 -1.13 15.58
CA ARG A 110 -16.94 -2.06 15.76
C ARG A 110 -18.16 -1.62 14.96
N PRO A 111 -19.16 -2.52 14.80
CA PRO A 111 -20.42 -2.18 14.12
C PRO A 111 -21.17 -0.99 14.73
N ASP A 112 -21.04 -0.77 16.04
CA ASP A 112 -21.64 0.38 16.76
C ASP A 112 -20.84 1.70 16.63
N GLY A 113 -19.73 1.69 15.88
CA GLY A 113 -18.85 2.84 15.68
C GLY A 113 -17.79 3.04 16.79
N SER A 114 -17.80 2.24 17.85
CA SER A 114 -16.77 2.32 18.90
C SER A 114 -15.44 1.72 18.39
N LYS A 115 -14.32 2.22 18.94
CA LYS A 115 -12.99 1.70 18.62
C LYS A 115 -12.70 0.45 19.48
N SER A 116 -12.21 -0.62 18.83
CA SER A 116 -11.70 -1.80 19.53
C SER A 116 -10.21 -1.67 19.85
N ILE A 117 -9.45 -1.22 18.87
CA ILE A 117 -8.04 -0.86 19.02
C ILE A 117 -7.80 0.48 18.34
N GLU A 118 -6.82 1.21 18.82
CA GLU A 118 -6.31 2.43 18.19
C GLU A 118 -4.84 2.60 18.53
N GLN A 119 -4.05 2.94 17.54
CA GLN A 119 -2.64 3.25 17.66
C GLN A 119 -2.30 4.40 16.72
N THR A 120 -1.52 5.36 17.20
CA THR A 120 -1.04 6.49 16.39
C THR A 120 0.48 6.52 16.37
N ASP A 121 1.04 6.99 15.25
CA ASP A 121 2.48 7.19 15.04
C ASP A 121 3.35 5.97 15.38
N ALA A 122 2.79 4.76 15.20
CA ALA A 122 3.58 3.55 15.37
C ALA A 122 4.70 3.47 14.32
N PRO A 123 5.94 3.16 14.69
CA PRO A 123 7.00 2.92 13.70
C PRO A 123 6.62 1.74 12.77
N CYS A 124 6.50 2.03 11.48
CA CYS A 124 6.11 1.02 10.49
C CYS A 124 7.27 0.58 9.60
N PHE A 125 8.11 1.53 9.16
CA PHE A 125 9.24 1.18 8.31
C PHE A 125 10.33 2.25 8.41
N GLN A 126 11.37 1.92 9.16
CA GLN A 126 12.51 2.81 9.43
C GLN A 126 13.80 2.07 9.15
N VAL A 127 14.13 1.93 7.87
CA VAL A 127 15.29 1.18 7.39
C VAL A 127 16.11 2.04 6.41
N GLU A 128 17.35 1.64 6.18
CA GLU A 128 18.20 2.19 5.13
C GLU A 128 18.03 1.35 3.86
N LEU A 129 17.59 2.00 2.78
CA LEU A 129 17.50 1.42 1.44
C LEU A 129 18.62 2.00 0.58
N LYS A 130 19.52 1.15 0.10
CA LYS A 130 20.69 1.56 -0.69
C LYS A 130 20.32 2.16 -2.04
N GLU A 131 19.24 1.66 -2.64
CA GLU A 131 18.75 2.09 -3.95
C GLU A 131 17.23 2.33 -3.91
N GLU A 132 16.71 3.04 -4.91
CA GLU A 132 15.27 3.08 -5.11
C GLU A 132 14.77 1.66 -5.36
N SER A 133 13.72 1.29 -4.64
CA SER A 133 13.19 -0.06 -4.69
C SER A 133 11.76 -0.04 -5.22
N ASN A 134 11.52 -0.78 -6.28
CA ASN A 134 10.18 -1.13 -6.74
C ASN A 134 9.59 -2.30 -5.93
N SER A 135 10.24 -2.66 -4.82
CA SER A 135 9.78 -3.75 -3.96
C SER A 135 8.52 -3.35 -3.20
N VAL A 136 7.68 -4.35 -3.00
CA VAL A 136 6.56 -4.26 -2.07
C VAL A 136 7.08 -4.65 -0.69
N PHE A 137 6.67 -3.90 0.32
CA PHE A 137 6.97 -4.15 1.72
C PHE A 137 5.70 -4.50 2.47
N LEU A 138 5.80 -5.35 3.48
CA LEU A 138 4.75 -5.62 4.45
C LEU A 138 5.02 -4.81 5.71
N ALA A 139 4.04 -4.01 6.14
CA ALA A 139 4.13 -3.28 7.40
C ALA A 139 4.15 -4.27 8.59
N PRO A 140 4.98 -4.05 9.62
CA PRO A 140 5.04 -4.93 10.78
C PRO A 140 3.77 -4.89 11.64
N ALA A 141 2.93 -3.87 11.47
CA ALA A 141 1.64 -3.74 12.15
C ALA A 141 0.59 -4.67 11.51
N VAL A 142 0.75 -5.99 11.71
CA VAL A 142 -0.26 -6.99 11.32
C VAL A 142 -1.26 -7.14 12.45
N VAL A 143 -2.56 -7.00 12.13
CA VAL A 143 -3.66 -7.18 13.09
C VAL A 143 -4.32 -8.52 12.85
N GLY A 144 -4.28 -9.41 13.87
CA GLY A 144 -5.07 -10.64 13.90
C GLY A 144 -6.40 -10.39 14.60
N TYR A 145 -7.50 -10.83 13.98
CA TYR A 145 -8.84 -10.79 14.55
C TYR A 145 -9.37 -12.23 14.70
N LEU A 146 -9.53 -12.68 15.94
CA LEU A 146 -10.21 -13.92 16.26
C LEU A 146 -11.68 -13.59 16.55
N ALA A 147 -12.61 -14.18 15.78
CA ALA A 147 -14.04 -13.99 16.03
C ALA A 147 -14.51 -14.84 17.21
N GLU A 148 -15.11 -14.18 18.20
CA GLU A 148 -15.67 -14.80 19.40
C GLU A 148 -17.19 -14.65 19.45
N ALA A 149 -17.88 -15.57 20.16
CA ALA A 149 -19.33 -15.54 20.30
C ALA A 149 -19.85 -14.25 20.96
N SER A 150 -19.00 -13.57 21.73
CA SER A 150 -19.29 -12.28 22.40
C SER A 150 -19.13 -11.07 21.50
N ASP A 151 -18.55 -11.24 20.30
CA ASP A 151 -18.32 -10.12 19.40
C ASP A 151 -19.61 -9.56 18.81
N GLN A 152 -19.64 -8.26 18.60
CA GLN A 152 -20.76 -7.62 17.91
C GLN A 152 -20.86 -8.12 16.49
N ARG A 153 -22.03 -8.64 16.11
CA ARG A 153 -22.34 -9.05 14.73
C ARG A 153 -22.49 -7.82 13.85
N GLY A 154 -22.03 -7.92 12.61
CA GLY A 154 -22.08 -6.81 11.67
C GLY A 154 -20.74 -6.47 11.07
N THR A 155 -20.65 -5.31 10.43
CA THR A 155 -19.44 -4.88 9.71
C THR A 155 -18.43 -4.24 10.65
N TRP A 156 -17.25 -4.86 10.74
CA TRP A 156 -16.08 -4.29 11.37
C TRP A 156 -15.22 -3.61 10.31
N THR A 157 -14.68 -2.45 10.64
CA THR A 157 -13.90 -1.65 9.70
C THR A 157 -12.49 -1.41 10.25
N PHE A 158 -11.48 -1.66 9.42
CA PHE A 158 -10.09 -1.38 9.72
C PHE A 158 -9.64 -0.15 8.96
N HIS A 159 -9.13 0.84 9.68
CA HIS A 159 -8.50 2.03 9.15
C HIS A 159 -6.99 1.92 9.34
N MET A 160 -6.25 2.30 8.31
CA MET A 160 -4.80 2.41 8.33
C MET A 160 -4.41 3.71 7.62
N THR A 161 -3.56 4.51 8.25
CA THR A 161 -2.92 5.65 7.57
C THR A 161 -1.42 5.40 7.55
N LEU A 162 -0.85 5.24 6.37
CA LEU A 162 0.59 5.20 6.16
C LEU A 162 1.10 6.64 6.03
N LYS A 163 2.05 7.03 6.88
CA LYS A 163 2.63 8.39 6.92
C LYS A 163 4.08 8.34 6.50
N ASP A 164 4.37 8.66 5.24
CA ASP A 164 5.74 8.80 4.77
C ASP A 164 6.28 10.18 5.16
N LYS A 165 7.06 10.23 6.22
CA LYS A 165 7.62 11.47 6.76
C LYS A 165 8.72 12.09 5.90
N VAL A 166 9.36 11.29 5.04
CA VAL A 166 10.38 11.78 4.11
C VAL A 166 9.74 12.48 2.92
N ARG A 167 8.67 11.90 2.37
CA ARG A 167 7.88 12.51 1.27
C ARG A 167 6.94 13.61 1.78
N GLY A 168 6.57 13.59 3.04
CA GLY A 168 5.55 14.47 3.61
C GLY A 168 4.14 14.13 3.14
N VAL A 169 3.85 12.84 2.87
CA VAL A 169 2.53 12.38 2.41
C VAL A 169 1.89 11.44 3.42
N GLU A 170 0.56 11.46 3.47
CA GLU A 170 -0.25 10.55 4.26
C GLU A 170 -1.23 9.83 3.35
N LEU A 171 -1.29 8.51 3.46
CA LEU A 171 -2.09 7.63 2.63
C LEU A 171 -3.15 6.91 3.48
N PRO A 172 -4.38 7.44 3.59
CA PRO A 172 -5.44 6.81 4.34
C PRO A 172 -6.06 5.66 3.55
N LEU A 173 -6.10 4.49 4.18
CA LEU A 173 -6.67 3.25 3.66
C LEU A 173 -7.76 2.73 4.59
N LYS A 174 -8.74 2.01 4.03
CA LYS A 174 -9.83 1.41 4.77
C LYS A 174 -10.25 0.08 4.14
N THR A 175 -10.50 -0.91 4.98
CA THR A 175 -11.10 -2.18 4.58
C THR A 175 -12.10 -2.65 5.63
N SER A 176 -12.95 -3.62 5.31
CA SER A 176 -13.95 -4.15 6.24
C SER A 176 -14.21 -5.63 6.02
N PHE A 177 -14.76 -6.28 7.05
CA PHE A 177 -15.26 -7.64 7.00
C PHE A 177 -16.53 -7.78 7.86
N LEU A 178 -17.34 -8.75 7.55
CA LEU A 178 -18.60 -9.05 8.24
C LEU A 178 -18.40 -10.14 9.28
N VAL A 179 -18.74 -9.89 10.55
CA VAL A 179 -18.84 -10.91 11.61
C VAL A 179 -20.25 -11.44 11.64
N LYS A 180 -20.42 -12.76 11.39
CA LYS A 180 -21.71 -13.47 11.33
C LYS A 180 -22.07 -14.17 12.62
#